data_529c1437abba62c7fff1b68c199ed2e3
#
_entry.id   529c1437abba62c7fff1b68c199ed2e3
#
_cell.length_a   1.000
_cell.length_b   1.000
_cell.length_c   1.000
_cell.angle_alpha   90.00
_cell.angle_beta   90.00
_cell.angle_gamma   90.00
#
_symmetry.space_group_name_H-M   'P 1'
#
loop_
_entity.id
_entity.type
_entity.pdbx_description
1 polymer ?
#
loop_
_entity_poly.entity_id
_entity_poly.type
_entity_poly.pdbx_seq_one_letter_code
_entity_poly.pdbx_strand_id
1 'polypeptide(L)'
;VNHYPPGLGGVEFHAHNLARGLAKQGHRVWVLTISDAPDRRTEDGVRVLTGRSHLPVAGVISFPSPGARRGITRFLRAHDIDVVSTHTRFFPMSLIGLRAAHAAGVPVIHTEHGSGFVATPSPVIALGSRAVDLTAGRYVLRRAERVLAVSPQAAAFVKRLGGVDADVFYNAIAPSAYADRAPQCPGRLVFVGRTVAGKGWDVFLDAVAALRSRGTDVDGELLGDGAELDEARRRAGELGLDGVVAVRGRVSPDEVRRALRGATLVNPTTLSEGFQTTLLEAIAES
;
A
#
# COMPACT_ATOMS: atom_id res chain seq x y z
N VAL A 1 -5.43 8.89 7.17
CA VAL A 1 -5.34 7.63 6.40
C VAL A 1 -6.45 6.67 6.81
N ASN A 2 -6.83 5.73 5.91
CA ASN A 2 -7.87 4.74 6.24
C ASN A 2 -7.30 3.60 7.09
N HIS A 3 -6.09 3.18 6.80
CA HIS A 3 -5.36 2.15 7.53
C HIS A 3 -3.96 2.65 7.90
N TYR A 4 -3.39 2.09 8.98
CA TYR A 4 -2.05 2.39 9.47
C TYR A 4 -1.48 1.17 10.19
N PRO A 5 -0.17 1.01 10.32
CA PRO A 5 0.38 -0.13 11.05
C PRO A 5 -0.25 -0.35 12.45
N PRO A 6 -0.43 -1.63 12.87
CA PRO A 6 0.22 -2.86 12.37
C PRO A 6 -0.39 -3.48 11.11
N GLY A 7 -1.41 -2.86 10.48
CA GLY A 7 -1.88 -3.27 9.15
C GLY A 7 -0.76 -3.16 8.11
N LEU A 8 -0.65 -4.16 7.22
CA LEU A 8 0.44 -4.25 6.24
C LEU A 8 -0.06 -3.95 4.83
N GLY A 9 0.50 -2.92 4.20
CA GLY A 9 0.25 -2.56 2.81
C GLY A 9 1.15 -1.40 2.37
N GLY A 10 1.28 -1.18 1.08
CA GLY A 10 2.17 -0.14 0.54
C GLY A 10 1.77 1.28 0.96
N VAL A 11 0.47 1.54 1.08
CA VAL A 11 -0.05 2.86 1.52
C VAL A 11 0.26 3.09 3.00
N GLU A 12 0.06 2.07 3.83
CA GLU A 12 0.33 2.09 5.26
C GLU A 12 1.82 2.33 5.54
N PHE A 13 2.69 1.63 4.84
CA PHE A 13 4.15 1.82 4.93
C PHE A 13 4.58 3.21 4.46
N HIS A 14 4.03 3.69 3.35
CA HIS A 14 4.32 5.04 2.87
C HIS A 14 3.93 6.11 3.92
N ALA A 15 2.70 6.04 4.43
CA ALA A 15 2.23 6.98 5.44
C ALA A 15 3.05 6.91 6.73
N HIS A 16 3.45 5.70 7.16
CA HIS A 16 4.30 5.47 8.32
C HIS A 16 5.71 6.07 8.12
N ASN A 17 6.36 5.77 7.01
CA ASN A 17 7.70 6.28 6.71
C ASN A 17 7.71 7.81 6.60
N LEU A 18 6.70 8.39 5.93
CA LEU A 18 6.54 9.84 5.82
C LEU A 18 6.36 10.48 7.21
N ALA A 19 5.46 9.93 8.02
CA ALA A 19 5.20 10.45 9.37
C ALA A 19 6.45 10.41 10.25
N ARG A 20 7.18 9.29 10.27
CA ARG A 20 8.44 9.16 11.02
C ARG A 20 9.54 10.09 10.48
N GLY A 21 9.64 10.21 9.17
CA GLY A 21 10.61 11.13 8.54
C GLY A 21 10.39 12.57 8.96
N LEU A 22 9.15 13.03 8.95
CA LEU A 22 8.78 14.37 9.40
C LEU A 22 9.00 14.55 10.90
N ALA A 23 8.66 13.57 11.73
CA ALA A 23 8.91 13.63 13.16
C ALA A 23 10.41 13.72 13.49
N LYS A 24 11.27 12.98 12.77
CA LYS A 24 12.73 13.07 12.88
C LYS A 24 13.29 14.45 12.50
N GLN A 25 12.60 15.18 11.62
CA GLN A 25 12.95 16.55 11.24
C GLN A 25 12.43 17.61 12.24
N GLY A 26 11.80 17.18 13.34
CA GLY A 26 11.31 18.07 14.39
C GLY A 26 9.87 18.55 14.23
N HIS A 27 9.14 18.05 13.21
CA HIS A 27 7.72 18.38 13.05
C HIS A 27 6.84 17.66 14.08
N ARG A 28 5.76 18.30 14.51
CA ARG A 28 4.70 17.69 15.33
C ARG A 28 3.77 16.90 14.43
N VAL A 29 3.89 15.59 14.42
CA VAL A 29 3.13 14.71 13.49
C VAL A 29 2.02 13.97 14.21
N TRP A 30 0.85 14.00 13.60
CA TRP A 30 -0.34 13.27 14.02
C TRP A 30 -0.81 12.37 12.89
N VAL A 31 -1.14 11.13 13.22
CA VAL A 31 -1.82 10.21 12.29
C VAL A 31 -3.22 9.94 12.80
N LEU A 32 -4.22 10.29 11.99
CA LEU A 32 -5.62 9.97 12.23
C LEU A 32 -6.00 8.78 11.35
N THR A 33 -6.38 7.66 11.95
CA THR A 33 -6.75 6.42 11.27
C THR A 33 -7.98 5.79 11.90
N ILE A 34 -8.47 4.70 11.32
CA ILE A 34 -9.63 3.95 11.83
C ILE A 34 -9.34 2.45 11.87
N SER A 35 -9.90 1.77 12.88
CA SER A 35 -9.79 0.33 13.09
C SER A 35 -10.99 -0.17 13.90
N ASP A 36 -11.19 -1.48 13.97
CA ASP A 36 -12.14 -2.13 14.88
C ASP A 36 -11.73 -1.99 16.35
N ALA A 37 -10.42 -1.78 16.62
CA ALA A 37 -9.84 -1.54 17.93
C ALA A 37 -9.33 -0.08 18.03
N PRO A 38 -10.16 0.85 18.53
CA PRO A 38 -9.74 2.23 18.76
C PRO A 38 -8.58 2.32 19.74
N ASP A 39 -7.59 3.17 19.43
CA ASP A 39 -6.36 3.29 20.21
C ASP A 39 -5.78 4.71 20.17
N ARG A 40 -4.93 5.02 21.16
CA ARG A 40 -4.10 6.23 21.18
C ARG A 40 -2.69 5.83 21.62
N ARG A 41 -1.73 6.04 20.75
CA ARG A 41 -0.34 5.73 21.04
C ARG A 41 0.60 6.78 20.47
N THR A 42 1.80 6.77 20.99
CA THR A 42 2.93 7.53 20.43
C THR A 42 4.04 6.55 20.11
N GLU A 43 4.49 6.55 18.87
CA GLU A 43 5.60 5.71 18.43
C GLU A 43 6.53 6.53 17.52
N ASP A 44 7.84 6.45 17.74
CA ASP A 44 8.86 7.16 16.96
C ASP A 44 8.59 8.68 16.79
N GLY A 45 8.05 9.33 17.82
CA GLY A 45 7.71 10.75 17.79
C GLY A 45 6.40 11.09 17.08
N VAL A 46 5.71 10.09 16.52
CA VAL A 46 4.41 10.24 15.85
C VAL A 46 3.27 9.91 16.81
N ARG A 47 2.29 10.80 16.92
CA ARG A 47 1.07 10.58 17.70
C ARG A 47 -0.02 9.97 16.83
N VAL A 48 -0.42 8.74 17.14
CA VAL A 48 -1.43 7.99 16.38
C VAL A 48 -2.75 7.97 17.14
N LEU A 49 -3.82 8.41 16.49
CA LEU A 49 -5.18 8.37 17.00
C LEU A 49 -6.02 7.47 16.10
N THR A 50 -6.43 6.35 16.62
CA THR A 50 -7.26 5.36 15.92
C THR A 50 -8.70 5.48 16.37
N GLY A 51 -9.58 5.93 15.47
CA GLY A 51 -11.02 5.93 15.68
C GLY A 51 -11.68 4.59 15.35
N ARG A 52 -12.92 4.38 15.76
CA ARG A 52 -13.67 3.17 15.43
C ARG A 52 -14.04 3.14 13.95
N SER A 53 -13.82 1.99 13.31
CA SER A 53 -14.26 1.70 11.96
C SER A 53 -15.60 0.96 11.95
N HIS A 54 -16.35 1.14 10.87
CA HIS A 54 -17.65 0.50 10.63
C HIS A 54 -17.74 -0.01 9.18
N LEU A 55 -18.64 -0.95 8.94
CA LEU A 55 -19.03 -1.43 7.61
C LEU A 55 -17.82 -1.81 6.74
N PRO A 56 -17.03 -2.83 7.10
CA PRO A 56 -15.93 -3.28 6.27
C PRO A 56 -16.47 -3.78 4.91
N VAL A 57 -15.96 -3.22 3.82
CA VAL A 57 -16.29 -3.62 2.45
C VAL A 57 -15.06 -4.25 1.81
N ALA A 58 -15.22 -5.50 1.38
CA ALA A 58 -14.18 -6.29 0.71
C ALA A 58 -12.82 -6.35 1.46
N GLY A 59 -12.82 -6.19 2.80
CA GLY A 59 -11.61 -6.17 3.62
C GLY A 59 -10.65 -5.01 3.38
N VAL A 60 -11.03 -4.03 2.54
CA VAL A 60 -10.15 -2.93 2.10
C VAL A 60 -10.69 -1.55 2.51
N ILE A 61 -12.01 -1.37 2.51
CA ILE A 61 -12.64 -0.09 2.80
C ILE A 61 -13.43 -0.21 4.09
N SER A 62 -13.27 0.75 4.98
CA SER A 62 -14.08 0.90 6.18
C SER A 62 -14.41 2.38 6.38
N PHE A 63 -15.48 2.65 7.11
CA PHE A 63 -16.00 4.00 7.33
C PHE A 63 -15.79 4.43 8.77
N PRO A 64 -15.42 5.68 9.05
CA PRO A 64 -15.35 6.19 10.41
C PRO A 64 -16.76 6.38 10.99
N SER A 65 -16.83 6.54 12.32
CA SER A 65 -18.08 6.82 13.03
C SER A 65 -18.78 8.09 12.51
N PRO A 66 -20.11 8.15 12.56
CA PRO A 66 -20.85 9.38 12.29
C PRO A 66 -20.31 10.56 13.12
N GLY A 67 -20.19 11.73 12.49
CA GLY A 67 -19.63 12.92 13.14
C GLY A 67 -18.10 13.04 13.08
N ALA A 68 -17.37 12.05 12.54
CA ALA A 68 -15.91 12.08 12.41
C ALA A 68 -15.39 13.38 11.76
N ARG A 69 -16.05 13.88 10.70
CA ARG A 69 -15.68 15.16 10.09
C ARG A 69 -15.66 16.32 11.10
N ARG A 70 -16.70 16.45 11.92
CA ARG A 70 -16.77 17.52 12.94
C ARG A 70 -15.70 17.33 14.02
N GLY A 71 -15.45 16.08 14.42
CA GLY A 71 -14.40 15.73 15.37
C GLY A 71 -13.03 16.09 14.84
N ILE A 72 -12.70 15.73 13.60
CA ILE A 72 -11.44 16.06 12.95
C ILE A 72 -11.30 17.59 12.79
N THR A 73 -12.33 18.31 12.34
CA THR A 73 -12.29 19.78 12.23
C THR A 73 -11.93 20.45 13.56
N ARG A 74 -12.57 20.00 14.67
CA ARG A 74 -12.25 20.54 16.02
C ARG A 74 -10.83 20.19 16.43
N PHE A 75 -10.40 18.96 16.14
CA PHE A 75 -9.03 18.51 16.42
C PHE A 75 -7.99 19.37 15.70
N LEU A 76 -8.17 19.62 14.39
CA LEU A 76 -7.25 20.42 13.57
C LEU A 76 -7.06 21.83 14.14
N ARG A 77 -8.17 22.47 14.54
CA ARG A 77 -8.14 23.81 15.16
C ARG A 77 -7.49 23.81 16.55
N ALA A 78 -7.80 22.79 17.38
CA ALA A 78 -7.31 22.73 18.75
C ALA A 78 -5.81 22.41 18.84
N HIS A 79 -5.20 21.88 17.79
CA HIS A 79 -3.78 21.51 17.77
C HIS A 79 -2.94 22.36 16.81
N ASP A 80 -3.53 23.43 16.26
CA ASP A 80 -2.88 24.36 15.33
C ASP A 80 -2.15 23.60 14.21
N ILE A 81 -2.92 22.78 13.46
CA ILE A 81 -2.38 21.97 12.37
C ILE A 81 -2.16 22.84 11.13
N ASP A 82 -0.94 22.85 10.62
CA ASP A 82 -0.53 23.66 9.47
C ASP A 82 -0.93 23.02 8.13
N VAL A 83 -0.92 21.68 8.04
CA VAL A 83 -1.21 20.95 6.79
C VAL A 83 -1.82 19.59 7.07
N VAL A 84 -2.76 19.16 6.23
CA VAL A 84 -3.33 17.81 6.27
C VAL A 84 -2.87 17.01 5.05
N SER A 85 -2.30 15.82 5.29
CA SER A 85 -1.99 14.86 4.24
C SER A 85 -3.07 13.79 4.16
N THR A 86 -3.62 13.54 2.95
CA THR A 86 -4.58 12.47 2.68
C THR A 86 -4.02 11.50 1.65
N HIS A 87 -4.39 10.22 1.73
CA HIS A 87 -3.82 9.17 0.89
C HIS A 87 -4.91 8.33 0.26
N THR A 88 -4.79 8.07 -1.04
CA THR A 88 -5.70 7.24 -1.85
C THR A 88 -7.11 7.83 -1.94
N ARG A 89 -7.48 8.29 -3.11
CA ARG A 89 -8.70 9.07 -3.44
C ARG A 89 -10.01 8.42 -3.02
N PHE A 90 -10.11 7.09 -3.11
CA PHE A 90 -11.36 6.37 -2.84
C PHE A 90 -11.57 6.02 -1.36
N PHE A 91 -10.59 6.23 -0.50
CA PHE A 91 -10.76 5.99 0.93
C PHE A 91 -11.67 7.03 1.58
N PRO A 92 -12.66 6.59 2.39
CA PRO A 92 -13.56 7.51 3.10
C PRO A 92 -12.82 8.55 3.94
N MET A 93 -11.71 8.18 4.58
CA MET A 93 -10.90 9.11 5.37
C MET A 93 -10.25 10.21 4.52
N SER A 94 -9.99 9.99 3.24
CA SER A 94 -9.46 11.02 2.35
C SER A 94 -10.49 12.12 2.09
N LEU A 95 -11.73 11.75 1.76
CA LEU A 95 -12.83 12.71 1.58
C LEU A 95 -13.17 13.44 2.87
N ILE A 96 -13.27 12.70 3.98
CA ILE A 96 -13.63 13.26 5.30
C ILE A 96 -12.53 14.18 5.80
N GLY A 97 -11.26 13.77 5.67
CA GLY A 97 -10.09 14.57 6.04
C GLY A 97 -10.00 15.87 5.25
N LEU A 98 -10.15 15.79 3.92
CA LEU A 98 -10.20 16.98 3.07
C LEU A 98 -11.30 17.96 3.50
N ARG A 99 -12.53 17.47 3.68
CA ARG A 99 -13.66 18.33 4.08
C ARG A 99 -13.53 18.88 5.50
N ALA A 100 -12.86 18.16 6.38
CA ALA A 100 -12.57 18.62 7.73
C ALA A 100 -11.48 19.71 7.73
N ALA A 101 -10.43 19.53 6.94
CA ALA A 101 -9.34 20.48 6.76
C ALA A 101 -9.85 21.80 6.17
N HIS A 102 -10.61 21.76 5.08
CA HIS A 102 -11.23 22.97 4.51
C HIS A 102 -12.14 23.70 5.50
N ALA A 103 -12.95 22.96 6.29
CA ALA A 103 -13.76 23.55 7.35
C ALA A 103 -12.94 24.16 8.49
N ALA A 104 -11.69 23.75 8.66
CA ALA A 104 -10.74 24.30 9.63
C ALA A 104 -9.87 25.42 9.03
N GLY A 105 -9.87 25.63 7.71
CA GLY A 105 -8.99 26.58 7.02
C GLY A 105 -7.57 26.04 6.83
N VAL A 106 -7.40 24.71 6.84
CA VAL A 106 -6.09 24.05 6.74
C VAL A 106 -5.89 23.49 5.33
N PRO A 107 -4.75 23.76 4.65
CA PRO A 107 -4.47 23.23 3.33
C PRO A 107 -4.28 21.71 3.34
N VAL A 108 -4.60 21.09 2.19
CA VAL A 108 -4.53 19.63 2.01
C VAL A 108 -3.56 19.25 0.91
N ILE A 109 -2.64 18.36 1.22
CA ILE A 109 -1.83 17.63 0.24
C ILE A 109 -2.43 16.23 0.09
N HIS A 110 -2.76 15.83 -1.14
CA HIS A 110 -3.26 14.49 -1.42
C HIS A 110 -2.23 13.65 -2.15
N THR A 111 -1.93 12.45 -1.65
CA THR A 111 -1.04 11.50 -2.33
C THR A 111 -1.86 10.34 -2.91
N GLU A 112 -1.80 10.21 -4.25
CA GLU A 112 -2.45 9.11 -4.95
C GLU A 112 -1.51 7.92 -5.11
N HIS A 113 -1.99 6.74 -4.71
CA HIS A 113 -1.25 5.48 -4.73
C HIS A 113 -1.67 4.54 -5.85
N GLY A 114 -2.78 4.80 -6.52
CA GLY A 114 -3.30 3.96 -7.59
C GLY A 114 -2.98 4.52 -8.97
N SER A 115 -2.61 3.65 -9.91
CA SER A 115 -2.37 3.99 -11.31
C SER A 115 -3.56 3.71 -12.24
N GLY A 116 -4.69 3.23 -11.67
CA GLY A 116 -5.89 2.87 -12.41
C GLY A 116 -7.12 2.71 -11.52
N PHE A 117 -8.23 2.30 -12.14
CA PHE A 117 -9.43 1.88 -11.42
C PHE A 117 -9.17 0.56 -10.68
N VAL A 118 -9.98 0.27 -9.66
CA VAL A 118 -9.88 -0.98 -8.91
C VAL A 118 -10.13 -2.16 -9.85
N ALA A 119 -9.14 -3.03 -9.99
CA ALA A 119 -9.26 -4.27 -10.72
C ALA A 119 -9.88 -5.33 -9.80
N THR A 120 -11.03 -5.89 -10.22
CA THR A 120 -11.76 -6.93 -9.46
C THR A 120 -12.55 -7.79 -10.45
N PRO A 121 -12.68 -9.11 -10.20
CA PRO A 121 -13.52 -9.97 -11.02
C PRO A 121 -15.02 -9.71 -10.85
N SER A 122 -15.43 -9.02 -9.78
CA SER A 122 -16.84 -8.69 -9.53
C SER A 122 -17.27 -7.43 -10.30
N PRO A 123 -18.19 -7.51 -11.26
CA PRO A 123 -18.67 -6.36 -12.01
C PRO A 123 -19.41 -5.34 -11.14
N VAL A 124 -20.07 -5.78 -10.08
CA VAL A 124 -20.75 -4.90 -9.12
C VAL A 124 -19.75 -4.07 -8.34
N ILE A 125 -18.67 -4.68 -7.84
CA ILE A 125 -17.61 -3.97 -7.12
C ILE A 125 -16.87 -3.04 -8.10
N ALA A 126 -16.60 -3.47 -9.33
CA ALA A 126 -15.96 -2.66 -10.36
C ALA A 126 -16.79 -1.39 -10.67
N LEU A 127 -18.11 -1.54 -10.88
CA LEU A 127 -18.99 -0.41 -11.14
C LEU A 127 -19.11 0.53 -9.94
N GLY A 128 -19.28 -0.03 -8.73
CA GLY A 128 -19.38 0.76 -7.50
C GLY A 128 -18.11 1.54 -7.21
N SER A 129 -16.93 0.91 -7.32
CA SER A 129 -15.64 1.57 -7.13
C SER A 129 -15.40 2.67 -8.18
N ARG A 130 -15.79 2.41 -9.44
CA ARG A 130 -15.70 3.42 -10.51
C ARG A 130 -16.62 4.62 -10.25
N ALA A 131 -17.83 4.39 -9.73
CA ALA A 131 -18.73 5.47 -9.34
C ALA A 131 -18.13 6.32 -8.20
N VAL A 132 -17.51 5.68 -7.18
CA VAL A 132 -16.79 6.38 -6.11
C VAL A 132 -15.63 7.20 -6.68
N ASP A 133 -14.84 6.63 -7.60
CA ASP A 133 -13.73 7.33 -8.25
C ASP A 133 -14.19 8.56 -9.02
N LEU A 134 -15.26 8.43 -9.82
CA LEU A 134 -15.80 9.51 -10.65
C LEU A 134 -16.53 10.60 -9.85
N THR A 135 -16.88 10.35 -8.60
CA THR A 135 -17.56 11.28 -7.69
C THR A 135 -16.62 11.75 -6.58
N ALA A 136 -16.55 11.02 -5.48
CA ALA A 136 -15.74 11.36 -4.30
C ALA A 136 -14.23 11.45 -4.63
N GLY A 137 -13.72 10.52 -5.45
CA GLY A 137 -12.31 10.52 -5.86
C GLY A 137 -11.96 11.76 -6.67
N ARG A 138 -12.74 12.09 -7.69
CA ARG A 138 -12.55 13.34 -8.46
C ARG A 138 -12.66 14.58 -7.58
N TYR A 139 -13.59 14.58 -6.64
CA TYR A 139 -13.75 15.68 -5.72
C TYR A 139 -12.49 15.87 -4.86
N VAL A 140 -11.93 14.79 -4.29
CA VAL A 140 -10.69 14.85 -3.50
C VAL A 140 -9.54 15.39 -4.34
N LEU A 141 -9.32 14.86 -5.54
CA LEU A 141 -8.24 15.29 -6.41
C LEU A 141 -8.33 16.77 -6.80
N ARG A 142 -9.56 17.25 -7.10
CA ARG A 142 -9.77 18.64 -7.54
C ARG A 142 -9.77 19.68 -6.44
N ARG A 143 -9.91 19.24 -5.20
CA ARG A 143 -10.06 20.15 -4.05
C ARG A 143 -8.87 20.11 -3.11
N ALA A 144 -7.92 19.21 -3.32
CA ALA A 144 -6.63 19.28 -2.65
C ALA A 144 -5.82 20.46 -3.22
N GLU A 145 -5.14 21.20 -2.36
CA GLU A 145 -4.26 22.32 -2.75
C GLU A 145 -3.05 21.82 -3.50
N ARG A 146 -2.60 20.60 -3.21
CA ARG A 146 -1.55 19.92 -3.97
C ARG A 146 -1.85 18.44 -4.10
N VAL A 147 -1.58 17.88 -5.28
CA VAL A 147 -1.71 16.45 -5.53
C VAL A 147 -0.34 15.88 -5.84
N LEU A 148 0.03 14.84 -5.12
CA LEU A 148 1.21 14.02 -5.33
C LEU A 148 0.79 12.65 -5.87
N ALA A 149 1.66 12.00 -6.60
CA ALA A 149 1.46 10.65 -7.12
C ALA A 149 2.71 9.81 -6.94
N VAL A 150 2.56 8.54 -6.54
CA VAL A 150 3.71 7.69 -6.23
C VAL A 150 4.50 7.20 -7.46
N SER A 151 4.03 7.50 -8.66
CA SER A 151 4.69 7.17 -9.92
C SER A 151 4.18 8.03 -11.07
N PRO A 152 4.89 8.10 -12.22
CA PRO A 152 4.39 8.76 -13.42
C PRO A 152 3.06 8.19 -13.93
N GLN A 153 2.85 6.88 -13.79
CA GLN A 153 1.60 6.20 -14.16
C GLN A 153 0.44 6.64 -13.26
N ALA A 154 0.68 6.77 -11.96
CA ALA A 154 -0.30 7.31 -11.02
C ALA A 154 -0.60 8.78 -11.31
N ALA A 155 0.40 9.60 -11.64
CA ALA A 155 0.20 10.99 -12.07
C ALA A 155 -0.63 11.10 -13.35
N ALA A 156 -0.33 10.27 -14.35
CA ALA A 156 -1.13 10.20 -15.57
C ALA A 156 -2.59 9.77 -15.29
N PHE A 157 -2.80 8.87 -14.34
CA PHE A 157 -4.14 8.48 -13.93
C PHE A 157 -4.88 9.62 -13.21
N VAL A 158 -4.22 10.35 -12.31
CA VAL A 158 -4.76 11.56 -11.66
C VAL A 158 -5.22 12.57 -12.71
N LYS A 159 -4.41 12.81 -13.73
CA LYS A 159 -4.75 13.73 -14.84
C LYS A 159 -5.98 13.27 -15.60
N ARG A 160 -6.05 11.97 -15.96
CA ARG A 160 -7.22 11.41 -16.67
C ARG A 160 -8.49 11.46 -15.82
N LEU A 161 -8.40 11.12 -14.52
CA LEU A 161 -9.55 11.04 -13.63
C LEU A 161 -10.00 12.42 -13.13
N GLY A 162 -9.07 13.22 -12.62
CA GLY A 162 -9.31 14.48 -11.94
C GLY A 162 -9.26 15.69 -12.86
N GLY A 163 -8.52 15.62 -13.98
CA GLY A 163 -8.20 16.77 -14.82
C GLY A 163 -7.19 17.72 -14.16
N VAL A 164 -6.49 17.26 -13.11
CA VAL A 164 -5.46 18.04 -12.38
C VAL A 164 -4.09 17.41 -12.58
N ASP A 165 -3.05 18.21 -12.46
CA ASP A 165 -1.68 17.73 -12.49
C ASP A 165 -1.26 17.23 -11.11
N ALA A 166 -0.34 16.26 -11.08
CA ALA A 166 0.23 15.73 -9.84
C ALA A 166 1.76 15.69 -9.98
N ASP A 167 2.44 16.12 -8.93
CA ASP A 167 3.90 15.98 -8.83
C ASP A 167 4.23 14.51 -8.46
N VAL A 168 5.28 13.95 -9.06
CA VAL A 168 5.71 12.60 -8.73
C VAL A 168 6.48 12.61 -7.42
N PHE A 169 6.00 11.84 -6.45
CA PHE A 169 6.60 11.66 -5.14
C PHE A 169 6.69 10.16 -4.84
N TYR A 170 7.80 9.56 -5.21
CA TYR A 170 8.01 8.11 -5.09
C TYR A 170 7.92 7.62 -3.65
N ASN A 171 7.47 6.37 -3.49
CA ASN A 171 7.63 5.67 -2.22
C ASN A 171 9.12 5.48 -1.93
N ALA A 172 9.45 5.43 -0.64
CA ALA A 172 10.82 5.26 -0.17
C ALA A 172 10.87 4.18 0.93
N ILE A 173 12.04 3.57 1.06
CA ILE A 173 12.39 2.69 2.18
C ILE A 173 13.39 3.42 3.09
N ALA A 174 13.51 2.96 4.34
CA ALA A 174 14.51 3.50 5.28
C ALA A 174 15.87 2.83 5.03
N PRO A 175 16.90 3.53 4.52
CA PRO A 175 18.20 2.92 4.18
C PRO A 175 18.88 2.23 5.36
N SER A 176 18.68 2.75 6.58
CA SER A 176 19.28 2.20 7.80
C SER A 176 18.82 0.79 8.18
N ALA A 177 17.76 0.29 7.54
CA ALA A 177 17.29 -1.08 7.73
C ALA A 177 18.07 -2.12 6.90
N TYR A 178 18.89 -1.66 5.94
CA TYR A 178 19.53 -2.47 4.90
C TYR A 178 21.05 -2.22 4.91
N ALA A 179 21.73 -2.72 5.95
CA ALA A 179 23.14 -2.37 6.19
C ALA A 179 24.15 -3.29 5.47
N ASP A 180 23.79 -4.54 5.21
CA ASP A 180 24.74 -5.55 4.74
C ASP A 180 24.29 -6.17 3.41
N ARG A 181 25.03 -5.89 2.35
CA ARG A 181 24.85 -6.57 1.06
C ARG A 181 25.21 -8.05 1.18
N ALA A 182 24.36 -8.91 0.64
CA ALA A 182 24.62 -10.33 0.56
C ALA A 182 25.14 -10.71 -0.84
N PRO A 183 26.00 -11.73 -0.95
CA PRO A 183 26.35 -12.30 -2.24
C PRO A 183 25.08 -12.78 -2.95
N GLN A 184 25.03 -12.58 -4.27
CA GLN A 184 23.93 -13.12 -5.07
C GLN A 184 23.91 -14.65 -5.00
N CYS A 185 22.72 -15.21 -4.84
CA CYS A 185 22.43 -16.63 -4.88
C CYS A 185 21.71 -16.94 -6.20
N PRO A 186 22.45 -17.25 -7.29
CA PRO A 186 21.83 -17.58 -8.57
C PRO A 186 20.86 -18.76 -8.40
N GLY A 187 19.66 -18.64 -8.99
CA GLY A 187 18.65 -19.68 -8.87
C GLY A 187 17.68 -19.51 -7.71
N ARG A 188 17.97 -18.67 -6.72
CA ARG A 188 17.01 -18.36 -5.66
C ARG A 188 16.05 -17.24 -6.08
N LEU A 189 14.77 -17.59 -6.23
CA LEU A 189 13.72 -16.70 -6.72
C LEU A 189 12.74 -16.35 -5.59
N VAL A 190 12.32 -15.10 -5.47
CA VAL A 190 11.41 -14.68 -4.42
C VAL A 190 10.28 -13.84 -5.00
N PHE A 191 9.05 -14.18 -4.65
CA PHE A 191 7.87 -13.34 -4.83
C PHE A 191 7.47 -12.73 -3.49
N VAL A 192 7.22 -11.42 -3.46
CA VAL A 192 6.72 -10.72 -2.28
C VAL A 192 5.50 -9.88 -2.65
N GLY A 193 4.32 -10.30 -2.23
CA GLY A 193 3.11 -9.58 -2.56
C GLY A 193 1.84 -10.26 -2.04
N ARG A 194 0.71 -9.56 -2.14
CA ARG A 194 -0.57 -10.19 -1.79
C ARG A 194 -0.92 -11.28 -2.79
N THR A 195 -1.39 -12.42 -2.28
CA THR A 195 -1.93 -13.52 -3.09
C THR A 195 -3.38 -13.23 -3.46
N VAL A 196 -3.55 -12.31 -4.42
CA VAL A 196 -4.83 -11.91 -5.00
C VAL A 196 -4.67 -11.72 -6.50
N ALA A 197 -5.76 -11.78 -7.25
CA ALA A 197 -5.76 -11.63 -8.71
C ALA A 197 -4.99 -10.40 -9.17
N GLY A 198 -4.13 -10.57 -10.17
CA GLY A 198 -3.36 -9.52 -10.81
C GLY A 198 -2.11 -9.06 -10.06
N LYS A 199 -1.72 -9.74 -8.99
CA LYS A 199 -0.43 -9.51 -8.33
C LYS A 199 0.71 -10.39 -8.88
N GLY A 200 0.39 -11.39 -9.71
CA GLY A 200 1.37 -12.16 -10.47
C GLY A 200 1.99 -13.33 -9.70
N TRP A 201 1.39 -13.74 -8.60
CA TRP A 201 1.83 -14.94 -7.88
C TRP A 201 1.72 -16.21 -8.74
N ASP A 202 0.70 -16.27 -9.57
CA ASP A 202 0.44 -17.33 -10.56
C ASP A 202 1.53 -17.36 -11.64
N VAL A 203 1.85 -16.20 -12.21
CA VAL A 203 2.94 -16.04 -13.19
C VAL A 203 4.31 -16.37 -12.58
N PHE A 204 4.53 -16.05 -11.31
CA PHE A 204 5.74 -16.45 -10.59
C PHE A 204 5.89 -17.99 -10.55
N LEU A 205 4.84 -18.70 -10.17
CA LEU A 205 4.86 -20.18 -10.12
C LEU A 205 5.09 -20.78 -11.50
N ASP A 206 4.42 -20.25 -12.54
CA ASP A 206 4.60 -20.68 -13.92
C ASP A 206 6.03 -20.43 -14.42
N ALA A 207 6.65 -19.31 -14.06
CA ALA A 207 8.02 -19.00 -14.41
C ALA A 207 9.01 -19.98 -13.76
N VAL A 208 8.84 -20.32 -12.48
CA VAL A 208 9.67 -21.31 -11.79
C VAL A 208 9.52 -22.68 -12.44
N ALA A 209 8.29 -23.13 -12.73
CA ALA A 209 8.05 -24.40 -13.41
C ALA A 209 8.70 -24.45 -14.80
N ALA A 210 8.61 -23.36 -15.57
CA ALA A 210 9.22 -23.26 -16.90
C ALA A 210 10.76 -23.29 -16.84
N LEU A 211 11.37 -22.69 -15.82
CA LEU A 211 12.84 -22.75 -15.65
C LEU A 211 13.29 -24.16 -15.31
N ARG A 212 12.60 -24.84 -14.41
CA ARG A 212 12.91 -26.21 -14.03
C ARG A 212 12.73 -27.19 -15.20
N SER A 213 11.68 -27.05 -16.00
CA SER A 213 11.47 -27.90 -17.19
C SER A 213 12.58 -27.75 -18.24
N ARG A 214 13.31 -26.63 -18.23
CA ARG A 214 14.50 -26.39 -19.06
C ARG A 214 15.80 -26.86 -18.41
N GLY A 215 15.73 -27.53 -17.27
CA GLY A 215 16.91 -28.04 -16.55
C GLY A 215 17.66 -26.98 -15.73
N THR A 216 17.07 -25.80 -15.53
CA THR A 216 17.68 -24.78 -14.66
C THR A 216 17.43 -25.15 -13.21
N ASP A 217 18.49 -25.21 -12.40
CA ASP A 217 18.36 -25.45 -10.97
C ASP A 217 17.94 -24.17 -10.26
N VAL A 218 16.66 -24.10 -9.87
CA VAL A 218 16.05 -22.96 -9.19
C VAL A 218 15.17 -23.44 -8.03
N ASP A 219 15.16 -22.65 -6.97
CA ASP A 219 14.22 -22.75 -5.85
C ASP A 219 13.52 -21.42 -5.65
N GLY A 220 12.43 -21.41 -4.87
CA GLY A 220 11.67 -20.18 -4.68
C GLY A 220 10.94 -20.08 -3.36
N GLU A 221 10.67 -18.83 -2.98
CA GLU A 221 9.77 -18.50 -1.88
C GLU A 221 8.66 -17.56 -2.36
N LEU A 222 7.40 -17.89 -2.05
CA LEU A 222 6.26 -17.02 -2.24
C LEU A 222 5.82 -16.50 -0.88
N LEU A 223 6.04 -15.19 -0.66
CA LEU A 223 5.77 -14.50 0.60
C LEU A 223 4.59 -13.55 0.43
N GLY A 224 3.54 -13.76 1.20
CA GLY A 224 2.38 -12.91 1.24
C GLY A 224 1.08 -13.67 1.45
N ASP A 225 0.05 -12.94 1.79
CA ASP A 225 -1.25 -13.46 2.17
C ASP A 225 -2.34 -12.84 1.28
N GLY A 226 -3.47 -13.50 1.16
CA GLY A 226 -4.60 -13.03 0.37
C GLY A 226 -5.65 -14.10 0.13
N ALA A 227 -6.72 -13.71 -0.56
CA ALA A 227 -7.86 -14.60 -0.80
C ALA A 227 -7.51 -15.83 -1.67
N GLU A 228 -6.39 -15.78 -2.41
CA GLU A 228 -5.95 -16.85 -3.31
C GLU A 228 -4.75 -17.64 -2.76
N LEU A 229 -4.44 -17.54 -1.45
CA LEU A 229 -3.27 -18.22 -0.87
C LEU A 229 -3.38 -19.76 -0.99
N ASP A 230 -4.55 -20.32 -0.71
CA ASP A 230 -4.76 -21.77 -0.82
C ASP A 230 -4.74 -22.24 -2.27
N GLU A 231 -5.19 -21.38 -3.19
CA GLU A 231 -5.07 -21.61 -4.63
C GLU A 231 -3.60 -21.62 -5.08
N ALA A 232 -2.77 -20.70 -4.55
CA ALA A 232 -1.34 -20.68 -4.83
C ALA A 232 -0.64 -21.98 -4.35
N ARG A 233 -1.01 -22.50 -3.19
CA ARG A 233 -0.51 -23.80 -2.68
C ARG A 233 -0.92 -24.96 -3.58
N ARG A 234 -2.19 -25.01 -3.96
CA ARG A 234 -2.72 -26.05 -4.86
C ARG A 234 -2.00 -26.02 -6.21
N ARG A 235 -1.86 -24.83 -6.80
CA ARG A 235 -1.18 -24.64 -8.10
C ARG A 235 0.30 -25.04 -8.03
N ALA A 236 1.00 -24.72 -6.94
CA ALA A 236 2.38 -25.15 -6.77
C ALA A 236 2.50 -26.68 -6.82
N GLY A 237 1.61 -27.41 -6.16
CA GLY A 237 1.54 -28.89 -6.22
C GLY A 237 1.22 -29.40 -7.64
N GLU A 238 0.22 -28.82 -8.33
CA GLU A 238 -0.14 -29.19 -9.71
C GLU A 238 1.02 -28.99 -10.72
N LEU A 239 1.86 -27.98 -10.49
CA LEU A 239 3.05 -27.71 -11.29
C LEU A 239 4.27 -28.56 -10.88
N GLY A 240 4.13 -29.45 -9.89
CA GLY A 240 5.22 -30.28 -9.38
C GLY A 240 6.32 -29.48 -8.67
N LEU A 241 5.95 -28.38 -8.04
CA LEU A 241 6.89 -27.51 -7.34
C LEU A 241 6.99 -27.80 -5.83
N ASP A 242 6.42 -28.91 -5.36
CA ASP A 242 6.57 -29.36 -3.99
C ASP A 242 8.06 -29.56 -3.64
N GLY A 243 8.49 -28.93 -2.53
CA GLY A 243 9.91 -28.94 -2.14
C GLY A 243 10.82 -28.00 -2.96
N VAL A 244 10.29 -27.34 -4.00
CA VAL A 244 10.99 -26.35 -4.82
C VAL A 244 10.55 -24.93 -4.48
N VAL A 245 9.24 -24.71 -4.33
CA VAL A 245 8.69 -23.40 -3.94
C VAL A 245 8.00 -23.50 -2.58
N ALA A 246 8.48 -22.70 -1.62
CA ALA A 246 7.85 -22.56 -0.33
C ALA A 246 6.77 -21.48 -0.35
N VAL A 247 5.48 -21.85 -0.32
CA VAL A 247 4.35 -20.90 -0.22
C VAL A 247 4.10 -20.59 1.26
N ARG A 248 4.73 -19.52 1.77
CA ARG A 248 4.85 -19.21 3.20
C ARG A 248 3.64 -18.48 3.80
N GLY A 249 2.83 -17.81 2.96
CA GLY A 249 1.79 -16.92 3.47
C GLY A 249 2.37 -15.64 4.08
N ARG A 250 1.69 -15.08 5.07
CA ARG A 250 2.13 -13.85 5.75
C ARG A 250 3.36 -14.13 6.60
N VAL A 251 4.38 -13.33 6.40
CA VAL A 251 5.63 -13.35 7.16
C VAL A 251 5.93 -11.96 7.72
N SER A 252 6.87 -11.87 8.66
CA SER A 252 7.34 -10.58 9.21
C SER A 252 8.20 -9.80 8.21
N PRO A 253 8.31 -8.47 8.35
CA PRO A 253 9.23 -7.68 7.51
C PRO A 253 10.68 -8.16 7.55
N ASP A 254 11.14 -8.66 8.70
CA ASP A 254 12.49 -9.22 8.83
C ASP A 254 12.67 -10.54 8.06
N GLU A 255 11.61 -11.33 7.95
CA GLU A 255 11.63 -12.54 7.11
C GLU A 255 11.61 -12.19 5.62
N VAL A 256 10.86 -11.15 5.22
CA VAL A 256 10.90 -10.63 3.84
C VAL A 256 12.32 -10.20 3.49
N ARG A 257 12.97 -9.39 4.35
CA ARG A 257 14.37 -8.97 4.13
C ARG A 257 15.32 -10.16 3.99
N ARG A 258 15.21 -11.14 4.91
CA ARG A 258 16.04 -12.36 4.85
C ARG A 258 15.84 -13.15 3.57
N ALA A 259 14.61 -13.25 3.08
CA ALA A 259 14.30 -13.94 1.84
C ALA A 259 14.87 -13.20 0.61
N LEU A 260 14.82 -11.87 0.62
CA LEU A 260 15.33 -11.03 -0.46
C LEU A 260 16.87 -11.01 -0.53
N ARG A 261 17.58 -11.27 0.57
CA ARG A 261 19.05 -11.23 0.61
C ARG A 261 19.70 -12.14 -0.43
N GLY A 262 20.32 -11.54 -1.41
CA GLY A 262 20.99 -12.24 -2.52
C GLY A 262 20.07 -12.98 -3.49
N ALA A 263 18.74 -12.92 -3.31
CA ALA A 263 17.77 -13.55 -4.17
C ALA A 263 17.36 -12.64 -5.35
N THR A 264 16.78 -13.26 -6.38
CA THR A 264 16.15 -12.53 -7.48
C THR A 264 14.66 -12.31 -7.16
N LEU A 265 14.25 -11.06 -7.02
CA LEU A 265 12.84 -10.71 -6.88
C LEU A 265 12.12 -10.87 -8.22
N VAL A 266 11.02 -11.65 -8.22
CA VAL A 266 10.14 -11.87 -9.39
C VAL A 266 8.72 -11.48 -9.02
N ASN A 267 8.33 -10.25 -9.32
CA ASN A 267 7.00 -9.70 -9.02
C ASN A 267 6.30 -9.23 -10.32
N PRO A 268 5.80 -10.15 -11.14
CA PRO A 268 5.20 -9.83 -12.44
C PRO A 268 3.75 -9.35 -12.29
N THR A 269 3.54 -8.16 -11.73
CA THR A 269 2.18 -7.59 -11.59
C THR A 269 1.48 -7.48 -12.94
N THR A 270 0.32 -8.12 -13.07
CA THR A 270 -0.37 -8.28 -14.35
C THR A 270 -1.50 -7.29 -14.59
N LEU A 271 -2.07 -6.66 -13.56
CA LEU A 271 -3.20 -5.73 -13.72
C LEU A 271 -2.84 -4.28 -13.43
N SER A 272 -2.61 -3.94 -12.18
CA SER A 272 -2.36 -2.55 -11.79
C SER A 272 -1.50 -2.49 -10.54
N GLU A 273 -0.45 -1.67 -10.61
CA GLU A 273 0.40 -1.33 -9.46
C GLU A 273 0.74 0.15 -9.52
N GLY A 274 0.62 0.83 -8.39
CA GLY A 274 1.01 2.22 -8.30
C GLY A 274 2.53 2.37 -8.20
N PHE A 275 3.13 1.61 -7.28
CA PHE A 275 4.57 1.53 -7.08
C PHE A 275 4.92 0.29 -6.27
N GLN A 276 5.82 -0.54 -6.77
CA GLN A 276 6.30 -1.73 -6.07
C GLN A 276 7.43 -1.39 -5.09
N THR A 277 7.10 -1.16 -3.84
CA THR A 277 8.11 -0.87 -2.79
C THR A 277 9.09 -2.02 -2.59
N THR A 278 8.64 -3.27 -2.75
CA THR A 278 9.47 -4.47 -2.67
C THR A 278 10.63 -4.48 -3.66
N LEU A 279 10.52 -3.76 -4.78
CA LEU A 279 11.65 -3.60 -5.71
C LEU A 279 12.80 -2.82 -5.05
N LEU A 280 12.49 -1.75 -4.30
CA LEU A 280 13.49 -0.99 -3.56
C LEU A 280 14.10 -1.83 -2.44
N GLU A 281 13.27 -2.64 -1.75
CA GLU A 281 13.73 -3.54 -0.70
C GLU A 281 14.70 -4.59 -1.27
N ALA A 282 14.36 -5.19 -2.42
CA ALA A 282 15.24 -6.16 -3.08
C ALA A 282 16.58 -5.55 -3.53
N ILE A 283 16.55 -4.35 -4.12
CA ILE A 283 17.77 -3.62 -4.52
C ILE A 283 18.63 -3.30 -3.29
N ALA A 284 18.02 -2.99 -2.15
CA ALA A 284 18.75 -2.66 -0.94
C ALA A 284 19.37 -3.87 -0.23
N GLU A 285 18.87 -5.09 -0.51
CA GLU A 285 19.37 -6.36 0.03
C GLU A 285 20.32 -7.11 -0.94
N SER A 286 20.57 -6.55 -2.16
CA SER A 286 21.45 -7.14 -3.19
C SER A 286 22.87 -6.56 -3.22
#